data_8c7901a6ae904090c8c0717b1925e9ae
#
_entry.id   8c7901a6ae904090c8c0717b1925e9ae
#
_cell.length_a   1.000
_cell.length_b   1.000
_cell.length_c   1.000
_cell.angle_alpha   90.00
_cell.angle_beta   90.00
_cell.angle_gamma   90.00
#
_symmetry.space_group_name_H-M   'P 1'
#
loop_
_entity.id
_entity.type
_entity.pdbx_description
1 polymer ?
#
loop_
_entity_poly.entity_id
_entity_poly.type
_entity_poly.pdbx_seq_one_letter_code
_entity_poly.pdbx_strand_id
1 'polypeptide(L)'
;MTRLSLHPLTWWIWAISLTIAVIRFDSTVFTICCVGAVAVVVFVNREDAPWGKSFNWTLKLSAWILLVRTFIGVLIGVPIPGTTLFTVPILPLPNWMPGIRIGGSVTYERLSAAVTEGILICAIIVIFGAAASLTSPHRLLRVLPVYIYEFGISIVIATSVLPQLVGSVSRIRQAQKLRGQSLRG
;
A
#
# COMPACT_ATOMS: atom_id res chain seq x y z
N MET A 1 21.17 -22.41 3.61
CA MET A 1 20.04 -22.55 2.68
C MET A 1 20.27 -21.58 1.54
N THR A 2 20.51 -22.11 0.33
CA THR A 2 20.75 -21.32 -0.90
C THR A 2 19.47 -20.58 -1.24
N ARG A 3 19.44 -19.26 -0.96
CA ARG A 3 18.31 -18.42 -1.37
C ARG A 3 18.30 -18.35 -2.88
N LEU A 4 17.25 -18.87 -3.49
CA LEU A 4 17.01 -18.77 -4.92
C LEU A 4 16.93 -17.28 -5.29
N SER A 5 17.95 -16.77 -5.95
CA SER A 5 17.95 -15.41 -6.52
C SER A 5 17.02 -15.39 -7.74
N LEU A 6 15.71 -15.42 -7.49
CA LEU A 6 14.71 -15.35 -8.55
C LEU A 6 14.80 -14.01 -9.29
N HIS A 7 14.49 -14.04 -10.57
CA HIS A 7 14.47 -12.84 -11.39
C HIS A 7 13.42 -11.85 -10.82
N PRO A 8 13.71 -10.54 -10.75
CA PRO A 8 12.80 -9.55 -10.16
C PRO A 8 11.39 -9.59 -10.75
N LEU A 9 11.27 -9.79 -12.06
CA LEU A 9 9.97 -9.87 -12.74
C LEU A 9 9.12 -11.07 -12.29
N THR A 10 9.73 -12.15 -11.79
CA THR A 10 8.97 -13.32 -11.31
C THR A 10 8.07 -12.94 -10.15
N TRP A 11 8.53 -12.12 -9.22
CA TRP A 11 7.74 -11.66 -8.09
C TRP A 11 6.57 -10.76 -8.50
N TRP A 12 6.77 -9.94 -9.53
CA TRP A 12 5.72 -9.08 -10.05
C TRP A 12 4.66 -9.86 -10.84
N ILE A 13 5.08 -10.81 -11.70
CA ILE A 13 4.16 -11.69 -12.42
C ILE A 13 3.35 -12.52 -11.43
N TRP A 14 3.99 -13.06 -10.40
CA TRP A 14 3.33 -13.78 -9.33
C TRP A 14 2.29 -12.93 -8.60
N ALA A 15 2.63 -11.68 -8.25
CA ALA A 15 1.70 -10.76 -7.59
C ALA A 15 0.50 -10.41 -8.47
N ILE A 16 0.73 -10.13 -9.75
CA ILE A 16 -0.34 -9.82 -10.71
C ILE A 16 -1.26 -11.04 -10.86
N SER A 17 -0.71 -12.25 -11.06
CA SER A 17 -1.49 -13.47 -11.21
C SER A 17 -2.33 -13.75 -9.96
N LEU A 18 -1.76 -13.56 -8.78
CA LEU A 18 -2.46 -13.75 -7.50
C LEU A 18 -3.59 -12.71 -7.31
N THR A 19 -3.33 -11.47 -7.70
CA THR A 19 -4.34 -10.39 -7.66
C THR A 19 -5.51 -10.70 -8.57
N ILE A 20 -5.24 -11.16 -9.81
CA ILE A 20 -6.28 -11.58 -10.74
C ILE A 20 -7.10 -12.75 -10.16
N ALA A 21 -6.44 -13.72 -9.54
CA ALA A 21 -7.12 -14.85 -8.91
C ALA A 21 -8.03 -14.38 -7.76
N VAL A 22 -7.54 -13.52 -6.86
CA VAL A 22 -8.32 -12.99 -5.73
C VAL A 22 -9.56 -12.23 -6.22
N ILE A 23 -9.43 -11.41 -7.25
CA ILE A 23 -10.56 -10.65 -7.82
C ILE A 23 -11.57 -11.59 -8.51
N ARG A 24 -11.10 -12.63 -9.18
CA ARG A 24 -11.97 -13.55 -9.95
C ARG A 24 -12.75 -14.54 -9.09
N PHE A 25 -12.15 -15.01 -7.99
CA PHE A 25 -12.81 -15.97 -7.12
C PHE A 25 -13.86 -15.36 -6.19
N ASP A 26 -13.83 -14.06 -5.95
CA ASP A 26 -14.79 -13.30 -5.12
C ASP A 26 -15.17 -14.01 -3.80
N SER A 27 -14.20 -14.67 -3.19
CA SER A 27 -14.36 -15.42 -1.95
C SER A 27 -13.48 -14.83 -0.85
N THR A 28 -14.11 -14.35 0.22
CA THR A 28 -13.39 -13.77 1.38
C THR A 28 -12.45 -14.78 2.03
N VAL A 29 -12.86 -16.04 2.13
CA VAL A 29 -12.01 -17.11 2.71
C VAL A 29 -10.78 -17.33 1.84
N PHE A 30 -10.94 -17.44 0.53
CA PHE A 30 -9.83 -17.57 -0.41
C PHE A 30 -8.87 -16.39 -0.31
N THR A 31 -9.41 -15.16 -0.25
CA THR A 31 -8.62 -13.93 -0.11
C THR A 31 -7.77 -13.94 1.16
N ILE A 32 -8.35 -14.32 2.31
CA ILE A 32 -7.62 -14.41 3.59
C ILE A 32 -6.53 -15.49 3.52
N CYS A 33 -6.83 -16.66 2.95
CA CYS A 33 -5.82 -17.70 2.75
C CYS A 33 -4.67 -17.24 1.86
N CYS A 34 -4.96 -16.51 0.77
CA CYS A 34 -3.94 -15.92 -0.10
C CYS A 34 -3.06 -14.93 0.65
N VAL A 35 -3.64 -14.03 1.44
CA VAL A 35 -2.88 -13.06 2.26
C VAL A 35 -1.97 -13.79 3.25
N GLY A 36 -2.48 -14.82 3.92
CA GLY A 36 -1.68 -15.66 4.81
C GLY A 36 -0.50 -16.34 4.10
N ALA A 37 -0.74 -16.95 2.94
CA ALA A 37 0.29 -17.58 2.13
C ALA A 37 1.36 -16.56 1.67
N VAL A 38 0.93 -15.39 1.21
CA VAL A 38 1.83 -14.28 0.83
C VAL A 38 2.68 -13.83 2.00
N ALA A 39 2.10 -13.67 3.18
CA ALA A 39 2.83 -13.29 4.38
C ALA A 39 3.91 -14.33 4.72
N VAL A 40 3.59 -15.62 4.68
CA VAL A 40 4.56 -16.72 4.91
C VAL A 40 5.70 -16.65 3.89
N VAL A 41 5.39 -16.49 2.60
CA VAL A 41 6.41 -16.37 1.54
C VAL A 41 7.35 -15.20 1.80
N VAL A 42 6.82 -14.05 2.20
CA VAL A 42 7.65 -12.87 2.52
C VAL A 42 8.51 -13.12 3.74
N PHE A 43 7.96 -13.65 4.84
CA PHE A 43 8.73 -13.91 6.06
C PHE A 43 9.88 -14.89 5.85
N VAL A 44 9.69 -15.90 4.97
CA VAL A 44 10.73 -16.87 4.64
C VAL A 44 11.81 -16.30 3.71
N ASN A 45 11.42 -15.47 2.74
CA ASN A 45 12.31 -15.04 1.65
C ASN A 45 12.80 -13.59 1.78
N ARG A 46 12.32 -12.80 2.75
CA ARG A 46 12.76 -11.41 2.91
C ARG A 46 14.26 -11.32 3.18
N GLU A 47 14.90 -10.36 2.54
CA GLU A 47 16.29 -9.99 2.82
C GLU A 47 16.35 -9.05 4.05
N ASP A 48 17.47 -9.08 4.79
CA ASP A 48 17.77 -8.14 5.89
C ASP A 48 18.20 -6.76 5.35
N ALA A 49 17.49 -6.28 4.36
CA ALA A 49 17.71 -5.01 3.67
C ALA A 49 16.61 -4.00 4.04
N PRO A 50 16.83 -2.70 3.86
CA PRO A 50 15.83 -1.67 4.19
C PRO A 50 14.48 -1.90 3.51
N TRP A 51 14.47 -2.41 2.28
CA TRP A 51 13.24 -2.74 1.55
C TRP A 51 12.51 -3.96 2.11
N GLY A 52 13.20 -4.93 2.72
CA GLY A 52 12.57 -6.06 3.40
C GLY A 52 11.72 -5.66 4.59
N LYS A 53 12.03 -4.52 5.23
CA LYS A 53 11.23 -3.95 6.33
C LYS A 53 9.97 -3.24 5.83
N SER A 54 9.88 -2.90 4.55
CA SER A 54 8.73 -2.20 3.97
C SER A 54 7.44 -3.01 4.07
N PHE A 55 7.52 -4.35 4.09
CA PHE A 55 6.35 -5.21 4.25
C PHE A 55 5.60 -4.98 5.56
N ASN A 56 6.31 -4.72 6.66
CA ASN A 56 5.66 -4.41 7.93
C ASN A 56 4.87 -3.09 7.87
N TRP A 57 5.36 -2.12 7.12
CA TRP A 57 4.64 -0.87 6.85
C TRP A 57 3.41 -1.12 5.98
N THR A 58 3.55 -1.98 4.96
CA THR A 58 2.42 -2.38 4.10
C THR A 58 1.32 -3.06 4.91
N LEU A 59 1.66 -3.95 5.85
CA LEU A 59 0.69 -4.60 6.73
C LEU A 59 -0.04 -3.58 7.64
N LYS A 60 0.69 -2.63 8.21
CA LYS A 60 0.07 -1.56 9.01
C LYS A 60 -0.84 -0.68 8.16
N LEU A 61 -0.40 -0.32 6.96
CA LEU A 61 -1.19 0.46 6.02
C LEU A 61 -2.47 -0.28 5.61
N SER A 62 -2.37 -1.57 5.28
CA SER A 62 -3.54 -2.37 4.91
C SER A 62 -4.54 -2.49 6.06
N ALA A 63 -4.06 -2.72 7.29
CA ALA A 63 -4.92 -2.76 8.48
C ALA A 63 -5.62 -1.40 8.72
N TRP A 64 -4.90 -0.29 8.53
CA TRP A 64 -5.46 1.04 8.62
C TRP A 64 -6.52 1.30 7.56
N ILE A 65 -6.26 0.89 6.31
CA ILE A 65 -7.22 1.03 5.21
C ILE A 65 -8.48 0.19 5.46
N LEU A 66 -8.34 -1.03 6.00
CA LEU A 66 -9.48 -1.86 6.40
C LEU A 66 -10.36 -1.13 7.41
N LEU A 67 -9.73 -0.56 8.46
CA LEU A 67 -10.43 0.19 9.48
C LEU A 67 -11.17 1.40 8.89
N VAL A 68 -10.47 2.21 8.10
CA VAL A 68 -11.05 3.40 7.45
C VAL A 68 -12.18 3.00 6.50
N ARG A 69 -12.00 1.95 5.69
CA ARG A 69 -13.03 1.48 4.74
C ARG A 69 -14.28 0.98 5.46
N THR A 70 -14.11 0.23 6.54
CA THR A 70 -15.22 -0.23 7.38
C THR A 70 -15.93 0.96 8.03
N PHE A 71 -15.17 1.91 8.58
CA PHE A 71 -15.72 3.12 9.20
C PHE A 71 -16.52 3.97 8.18
N ILE A 72 -15.98 4.18 6.98
CA ILE A 72 -16.68 4.87 5.90
C ILE A 72 -17.95 4.09 5.51
N GLY A 73 -17.89 2.76 5.42
CA GLY A 73 -19.03 1.92 5.13
C GLY A 73 -20.15 2.03 6.17
N VAL A 74 -19.81 2.26 7.43
CA VAL A 74 -20.79 2.51 8.50
C VAL A 74 -21.40 3.91 8.38
N LEU A 75 -20.58 4.94 8.11
CA LEU A 75 -21.04 6.33 8.08
C LEU A 75 -21.73 6.71 6.76
N ILE A 76 -21.12 6.33 5.63
CA ILE A 76 -21.50 6.78 4.28
C ILE A 76 -21.78 5.54 3.44
N GLY A 77 -22.93 4.96 3.55
CA GLY A 77 -23.25 3.77 2.77
C GLY A 77 -24.59 3.87 2.10
N VAL A 78 -24.72 3.15 0.98
CA VAL A 78 -26.01 2.93 0.34
C VAL A 78 -26.89 2.11 1.30
N PRO A 79 -28.16 2.48 1.52
CA PRO A 79 -29.06 1.68 2.34
C PRO A 79 -29.30 0.33 1.68
N ILE A 80 -28.71 -0.72 2.25
CA ILE A 80 -28.96 -2.10 1.84
C ILE A 80 -30.05 -2.64 2.76
N PRO A 81 -31.19 -3.11 2.22
CA PRO A 81 -32.25 -3.71 3.04
C PRO A 81 -31.71 -4.97 3.73
N GLY A 82 -32.00 -5.11 5.03
CA GLY A 82 -31.56 -6.24 5.83
C GLY A 82 -31.77 -6.03 7.32
N THR A 83 -31.13 -6.85 8.14
CA THR A 83 -31.25 -6.78 9.60
C THR A 83 -30.54 -5.55 10.14
N THR A 84 -31.28 -4.64 10.77
CA THR A 84 -30.72 -3.42 11.37
C THR A 84 -30.00 -3.75 12.67
N LEU A 85 -28.69 -3.42 12.75
CA LEU A 85 -27.90 -3.58 13.96
C LEU A 85 -28.04 -2.36 14.89
N PHE A 86 -27.89 -1.17 14.32
CA PHE A 86 -28.05 0.11 15.01
C PHE A 86 -28.34 1.22 14.00
N THR A 87 -28.86 2.34 14.50
CA THR A 87 -29.14 3.52 13.69
C THR A 87 -28.23 4.65 14.08
N VAL A 88 -27.54 5.21 13.08
CA VAL A 88 -26.73 6.43 13.25
C VAL A 88 -27.62 7.63 12.93
N PRO A 89 -27.58 8.73 13.71
CA PRO A 89 -28.34 9.93 13.39
C PRO A 89 -28.07 10.40 11.97
N ILE A 90 -29.14 10.70 11.23
CA ILE A 90 -29.02 11.21 9.86
C ILE A 90 -28.62 12.68 9.92
N LEU A 91 -27.48 13.01 9.33
CA LEU A 91 -27.09 14.41 9.15
C LEU A 91 -27.73 14.94 7.86
N PRO A 92 -28.57 16.00 7.95
CA PRO A 92 -29.12 16.63 6.76
C PRO A 92 -27.99 17.29 5.96
N LEU A 93 -27.74 16.78 4.74
CA LEU A 93 -26.79 17.40 3.83
C LEU A 93 -27.45 18.49 2.99
N PRO A 94 -26.68 19.51 2.55
CA PRO A 94 -27.16 20.53 1.63
C PRO A 94 -27.65 19.94 0.31
N ASN A 95 -28.65 20.54 -0.30
CA ASN A 95 -29.35 20.08 -1.52
C ASN A 95 -28.44 19.93 -2.77
N TRP A 96 -27.19 20.43 -2.72
CA TRP A 96 -26.21 20.31 -3.82
C TRP A 96 -25.45 18.97 -3.84
N MET A 97 -25.65 18.09 -2.81
CA MET A 97 -25.10 16.73 -2.75
C MET A 97 -26.21 15.65 -2.83
N PRO A 98 -26.95 15.54 -3.91
CA PRO A 98 -28.00 14.53 -4.03
C PRO A 98 -27.38 13.13 -4.08
N GLY A 99 -27.90 12.21 -3.29
CA GLY A 99 -27.48 10.79 -3.31
C GLY A 99 -26.49 10.36 -2.22
N ILE A 100 -25.87 11.26 -1.49
CA ILE A 100 -25.03 10.92 -0.34
C ILE A 100 -25.86 11.03 0.93
N ARG A 101 -25.95 9.96 1.71
CA ARG A 101 -26.57 9.95 3.03
C ARG A 101 -25.52 9.62 4.08
N ILE A 102 -25.33 10.54 5.03
CA ILE A 102 -24.46 10.32 6.20
C ILE A 102 -25.35 9.86 7.34
N GLY A 103 -25.11 8.65 7.87
CA GLY A 103 -25.94 8.04 8.89
C GLY A 103 -27.07 7.17 8.32
N GLY A 104 -28.08 6.91 9.16
CA GLY A 104 -29.19 6.01 8.86
C GLY A 104 -29.02 4.63 9.48
N SER A 105 -29.85 3.66 9.05
CA SER A 105 -29.79 2.30 9.54
C SER A 105 -28.53 1.58 9.02
N VAL A 106 -27.71 1.09 9.94
CA VAL A 106 -26.59 0.20 9.64
C VAL A 106 -27.11 -1.22 9.70
N THR A 107 -27.16 -1.88 8.55
CA THR A 107 -27.58 -3.27 8.45
C THR A 107 -26.37 -4.21 8.47
N TYR A 108 -26.58 -5.45 8.88
CA TYR A 108 -25.53 -6.49 8.87
C TYR A 108 -24.96 -6.68 7.45
N GLU A 109 -25.84 -6.65 6.46
CA GLU A 109 -25.49 -6.82 5.04
C GLU A 109 -24.59 -5.68 4.55
N ARG A 110 -24.89 -4.45 4.96
CA ARG A 110 -24.05 -3.27 4.66
C ARG A 110 -22.67 -3.36 5.31
N LEU A 111 -22.63 -3.79 6.57
CA LEU A 111 -21.36 -3.94 7.30
C LEU A 111 -20.51 -5.06 6.70
N SER A 112 -21.11 -6.23 6.43
CA SER A 112 -20.40 -7.37 5.83
C SER A 112 -19.87 -7.02 4.44
N ALA A 113 -20.64 -6.31 3.61
CA ALA A 113 -20.17 -5.84 2.30
C ALA A 113 -18.96 -4.90 2.44
N ALA A 114 -19.03 -3.92 3.35
CA ALA A 114 -17.93 -2.98 3.59
C ALA A 114 -16.65 -3.68 4.07
N VAL A 115 -16.77 -4.68 4.94
CA VAL A 115 -15.64 -5.49 5.43
C VAL A 115 -15.07 -6.35 4.30
N THR A 116 -15.90 -7.01 3.52
CA THR A 116 -15.48 -7.87 2.38
C THR A 116 -14.70 -7.06 1.35
N GLU A 117 -15.23 -5.90 0.94
CA GLU A 117 -14.51 -5.00 0.04
C GLU A 117 -13.22 -4.47 0.66
N GLY A 118 -13.24 -4.16 1.96
CA GLY A 118 -12.05 -3.76 2.70
C GLY A 118 -10.97 -4.85 2.69
N ILE A 119 -11.33 -6.10 2.92
CA ILE A 119 -10.42 -7.26 2.86
C ILE A 119 -9.83 -7.41 1.45
N LEU A 120 -10.64 -7.25 0.40
CA LEU A 120 -10.17 -7.30 -0.98
C LEU A 120 -9.10 -6.23 -1.26
N ILE A 121 -9.37 -4.98 -0.90
CA ILE A 121 -8.42 -3.87 -1.06
C ILE A 121 -7.13 -4.15 -0.27
N CYS A 122 -7.25 -4.61 0.96
CA CYS A 122 -6.10 -4.98 1.79
C CYS A 122 -5.28 -6.09 1.17
N ALA A 123 -5.93 -7.12 0.62
CA ALA A 123 -5.25 -8.22 -0.05
C ALA A 123 -4.42 -7.72 -1.23
N ILE A 124 -4.98 -6.86 -2.07
CA ILE A 124 -4.26 -6.27 -3.21
C ILE A 124 -3.02 -5.51 -2.71
N ILE A 125 -3.18 -4.66 -1.70
CA ILE A 125 -2.07 -3.88 -1.12
C ILE A 125 -0.98 -4.80 -0.55
N VAL A 126 -1.36 -5.86 0.17
CA VAL A 126 -0.42 -6.82 0.77
C VAL A 126 0.32 -7.59 -0.31
N ILE A 127 -0.35 -8.04 -1.38
CA ILE A 127 0.25 -8.78 -2.50
C ILE A 127 1.29 -7.91 -3.21
N PHE A 128 0.95 -6.66 -3.58
CA PHE A 128 1.90 -5.75 -4.21
C PHE A 128 3.01 -5.31 -3.26
N GLY A 129 2.71 -5.10 -1.99
CA GLY A 129 3.71 -4.82 -0.96
C GLY A 129 4.68 -5.97 -0.76
N ALA A 130 4.22 -7.21 -0.89
CA ALA A 130 5.06 -8.40 -0.89
C ALA A 130 6.03 -8.40 -2.08
N ALA A 131 5.53 -8.18 -3.31
CA ALA A 131 6.38 -8.10 -4.50
C ALA A 131 7.44 -6.98 -4.36
N ALA A 132 7.04 -5.81 -3.86
CA ALA A 132 7.94 -4.70 -3.61
C ALA A 132 9.00 -5.02 -2.55
N SER A 133 8.65 -5.73 -1.48
CA SER A 133 9.57 -6.09 -0.40
C SER A 133 10.55 -7.21 -0.78
N LEU A 134 10.18 -8.08 -1.72
CA LEU A 134 11.00 -9.18 -2.24
C LEU A 134 11.88 -8.76 -3.42
N THR A 135 11.62 -7.58 -4.00
CA THR A 135 12.35 -7.08 -5.16
C THR A 135 13.23 -5.91 -4.79
N SER A 136 14.54 -5.99 -5.07
CA SER A 136 15.40 -4.82 -4.88
C SER A 136 15.16 -3.80 -6.01
N PRO A 137 14.97 -2.50 -5.68
CA PRO A 137 14.73 -1.46 -6.69
C PRO A 137 15.81 -1.38 -7.77
N HIS A 138 17.09 -1.55 -7.36
CA HIS A 138 18.22 -1.52 -8.28
C HIS A 138 18.24 -2.67 -9.29
N ARG A 139 17.78 -3.87 -8.87
CA ARG A 139 17.68 -5.02 -9.79
C ARG A 139 16.51 -4.85 -10.75
N LEU A 140 15.40 -4.25 -10.29
CA LEU A 140 14.25 -3.98 -11.13
C LEU A 140 14.60 -2.99 -12.27
N LEU A 141 15.32 -1.91 -11.94
CA LEU A 141 15.75 -0.91 -12.92
C LEU A 141 16.67 -1.49 -14.02
N ARG A 142 17.48 -2.51 -13.71
CA ARG A 142 18.36 -3.17 -14.70
C ARG A 142 17.61 -4.04 -15.71
N VAL A 143 16.38 -4.40 -15.41
CA VAL A 143 15.55 -5.32 -16.24
C VAL A 143 14.62 -4.54 -17.15
N LEU A 144 14.52 -3.22 -16.97
CA LEU A 144 13.67 -2.38 -17.82
C LEU A 144 14.18 -2.38 -19.26
N PRO A 145 13.26 -2.53 -20.25
CA PRO A 145 13.64 -2.51 -21.68
C PRO A 145 14.29 -1.19 -22.08
N VAL A 146 15.14 -1.26 -23.08
CA VAL A 146 15.99 -0.14 -23.59
C VAL A 146 15.20 1.15 -23.86
N TYR A 147 13.94 1.04 -24.24
CA TYR A 147 13.05 2.20 -24.47
C TYR A 147 12.73 3.00 -23.20
N ILE A 148 12.85 2.39 -22.03
CA ILE A 148 12.67 3.05 -20.71
C ILE A 148 14.05 3.38 -20.11
N TYR A 149 15.14 2.99 -20.78
CA TYR A 149 16.51 3.15 -20.29
C TYR A 149 16.89 4.62 -20.08
N GLU A 150 16.48 5.52 -20.95
CA GLU A 150 16.74 6.96 -20.78
C GLU A 150 16.04 7.54 -19.54
N PHE A 151 14.78 7.16 -19.31
CA PHE A 151 14.07 7.48 -18.06
C PHE A 151 14.68 6.78 -16.85
N GLY A 152 15.09 5.52 -17.01
CA GLY A 152 15.76 4.75 -15.98
C GLY A 152 17.08 5.37 -15.55
N ILE A 153 17.91 5.82 -16.48
CA ILE A 153 19.17 6.55 -16.21
C ILE A 153 18.87 7.85 -15.45
N SER A 154 17.88 8.61 -15.88
CA SER A 154 17.51 9.87 -15.22
C SER A 154 17.09 9.64 -13.77
N ILE A 155 16.31 8.58 -13.50
CA ILE A 155 15.89 8.20 -12.15
C ILE A 155 17.08 7.71 -11.32
N VAL A 156 17.99 6.90 -11.89
CA VAL A 156 19.18 6.42 -11.19
C VAL A 156 20.11 7.59 -10.85
N ILE A 157 20.32 8.52 -11.77
CA ILE A 157 21.10 9.74 -11.51
C ILE A 157 20.42 10.56 -10.41
N ALA A 158 19.13 10.82 -10.53
CA ALA A 158 18.37 11.57 -9.53
C ALA A 158 18.47 10.91 -8.14
N THR A 159 18.26 9.60 -8.03
CA THR A 159 18.32 8.88 -6.76
C THR A 159 19.74 8.76 -6.18
N SER A 160 20.78 8.81 -7.00
CA SER A 160 22.17 8.80 -6.53
C SER A 160 22.69 10.19 -6.17
N VAL A 161 22.26 11.22 -6.89
CA VAL A 161 22.68 12.62 -6.65
C VAL A 161 21.94 13.21 -5.43
N LEU A 162 20.70 12.85 -5.20
CA LEU A 162 19.89 13.39 -4.09
C LEU A 162 20.52 13.18 -2.71
N PRO A 163 21.00 11.98 -2.33
CA PRO A 163 21.71 11.78 -1.06
C PRO A 163 23.02 12.56 -0.97
N GLN A 164 23.74 12.71 -2.09
CA GLN A 164 24.98 13.49 -2.15
C GLN A 164 24.73 14.98 -1.95
N LEU A 165 23.66 15.52 -2.55
CA LEU A 165 23.23 16.91 -2.36
C LEU A 165 22.84 17.16 -0.90
N VAL A 166 22.03 16.28 -0.30
CA VAL A 166 21.65 16.41 1.12
C VAL A 166 22.88 16.38 2.02
N GLY A 167 23.83 15.49 1.77
CA GLY A 167 25.09 15.44 2.49
C GLY A 167 25.95 16.69 2.31
N SER A 168 25.98 17.27 1.12
CA SER A 168 26.70 18.50 0.82
C SER A 168 26.09 19.71 1.51
N VAL A 169 24.76 19.83 1.47
CA VAL A 169 24.02 20.91 2.17
C VAL A 169 24.26 20.82 3.69
N SER A 170 24.25 19.62 4.26
CA SER A 170 24.51 19.45 5.69
C SER A 170 25.91 19.88 6.08
N ARG A 171 26.92 19.55 5.27
CA ARG A 171 28.32 19.99 5.47
C ARG A 171 28.47 21.51 5.36
N ILE A 172 27.81 22.14 4.38
CA ILE A 172 27.81 23.61 4.23
C ILE A 172 27.18 24.26 5.46
N ARG A 173 26.03 23.77 5.93
CA ARG A 173 25.39 24.28 7.15
C ARG A 173 26.26 24.15 8.40
N GLN A 174 26.98 23.04 8.54
CA GLN A 174 27.94 22.85 9.65
C GLN A 174 29.10 23.82 9.56
N ALA A 175 29.67 24.03 8.39
CA ALA A 175 30.74 24.99 8.15
C ALA A 175 30.31 26.44 8.44
N GLN A 176 29.07 26.81 8.04
CA GLN A 176 28.50 28.12 8.34
C GLN A 176 28.29 28.34 9.84
N LYS A 177 27.82 27.33 10.58
CA LYS A 177 27.67 27.38 12.04
C LYS A 177 29.04 27.61 12.72
N LEU A 178 30.09 26.94 12.26
CA LEU A 178 31.45 27.13 12.80
C LEU A 178 32.05 28.51 12.50
N ARG A 179 31.59 29.19 11.42
CA ARG A 179 31.99 30.56 11.09
C ARG A 179 31.13 31.64 11.77
N GLY A 180 30.22 31.27 12.66
CA GLY A 180 29.36 32.21 13.40
C GLY A 180 28.30 32.91 12.57
N GLN A 181 28.07 32.50 11.33
CA GLN A 181 26.96 33.00 10.49
C GLN A 181 25.70 32.18 10.78
N SER A 182 24.85 32.65 11.67
CA SER A 182 23.48 32.13 11.79
C SER A 182 22.70 32.58 10.57
N LEU A 183 22.21 31.63 9.78
CA LEU A 183 21.19 31.91 8.76
C LEU A 183 19.93 32.43 9.46
N ARG A 184 19.75 33.75 9.50
CA ARG A 184 18.45 34.38 9.67
C ARG A 184 17.75 34.33 8.32
N GLY A 185 16.70 33.53 8.24
CA GLY A 185 15.80 33.40 7.13
C GLY A 185 14.69 32.47 7.51
#